data_7089e58472190dfa69329ef8763a9165
#
_entry.id   7089e58472190dfa69329ef8763a9165
#
_cell.length_a   1.000
_cell.length_b   1.000
_cell.length_c   1.000
_cell.angle_alpha   90.00
_cell.angle_beta   90.00
_cell.angle_gamma   90.00
#
_symmetry.space_group_name_H-M   'P 1'
#
loop_
_entity.id
_entity.type
_entity.pdbx_description
1 polymer ?
#
loop_
_entity_poly.entity_id
_entity_poly.type
_entity_poly.pdbx_seq_one_letter_code
_entity_poly.pdbx_strand_id
1 'polypeptide(L)'
;AHILISLSCISSSLFVSLQLVFGSIRSDNITILKNVGTKQITAVDGKVNAIEYYNRATEEVQTKALSGVFVQIGLVPNSAFVKDVVELTPHGEIVIDERCRTSEPGVFACGDVTTVPYKQIVIAMGEGAKASLSAFDYMIRES
;
A
#
# COMPACT_ATOMS: atom_id res chain seq x y z
N ALA A 1 -7.10 -10.54 22.82
CA ALA A 1 -6.53 -9.56 21.90
C ALA A 1 -7.55 -9.33 20.77
N HIS A 2 -8.03 -8.12 20.64
CA HIS A 2 -8.95 -7.78 19.54
C HIS A 2 -8.13 -7.16 18.41
N ILE A 3 -8.25 -7.71 17.21
CA ILE A 3 -7.67 -7.15 16.00
C ILE A 3 -8.74 -6.32 15.32
N LEU A 4 -8.50 -5.02 15.18
CA LEU A 4 -9.38 -4.13 14.43
C LEU A 4 -8.77 -3.94 13.04
N ILE A 5 -9.48 -4.34 12.00
CA ILE A 5 -9.13 -4.06 10.62
C ILE A 5 -10.04 -2.95 10.13
N SER A 6 -9.49 -1.73 10.00
CA SER A 6 -10.22 -0.61 9.41
C SER A 6 -10.01 -0.64 7.90
N LEU A 7 -11.10 -0.75 7.17
CA LEU A 7 -11.14 -0.73 5.71
C LEU A 7 -11.72 0.62 5.26
N SER A 8 -10.88 1.65 5.19
CA SER A 8 -11.26 2.91 4.58
C SER A 8 -10.70 2.99 3.16
N CYS A 9 -11.61 3.20 2.21
CA CYS A 9 -11.33 3.47 0.80
C CYS A 9 -10.55 2.37 0.06
N ILE A 10 -11.27 1.33 -0.34
CA ILE A 10 -10.74 0.29 -1.22
C ILE A 10 -11.47 0.40 -2.55
N SER A 11 -10.72 0.45 -3.64
CA SER A 11 -11.27 0.28 -4.98
C SER A 11 -12.01 -1.06 -5.09
N SER A 12 -13.03 -1.12 -5.92
CA SER A 12 -13.97 -2.24 -6.03
C SER A 12 -13.34 -3.63 -6.23
N SER A 13 -12.11 -3.71 -6.72
CA SER A 13 -11.39 -4.98 -6.96
C SER A 13 -10.83 -5.63 -5.70
N LEU A 14 -10.40 -4.85 -4.72
CA LEU A 14 -9.90 -5.39 -3.44
C LEU A 14 -11.06 -5.84 -2.52
N PHE A 15 -12.24 -5.26 -2.71
CA PHE A 15 -13.45 -5.64 -1.98
C PHE A 15 -13.85 -7.09 -2.24
N VAL A 16 -13.68 -7.58 -3.47
CA VAL A 16 -13.97 -8.97 -3.85
C VAL A 16 -12.98 -9.95 -3.20
N SER A 17 -11.69 -9.62 -3.17
CA SER A 17 -10.64 -10.44 -2.56
C SER A 17 -10.86 -10.61 -1.06
N LEU A 18 -11.23 -9.53 -0.38
CA LEU A 18 -11.47 -9.53 1.06
C LEU A 18 -12.77 -10.25 1.42
N GLN A 19 -13.81 -10.14 0.60
CA GLN A 19 -15.07 -10.83 0.80
C GLN A 19 -14.92 -12.36 0.65
N LEU A 20 -14.02 -12.83 -0.21
CA LEU A 20 -13.68 -14.24 -0.35
C LEU A 20 -12.93 -14.78 0.88
N VAL A 21 -12.03 -13.98 1.47
CA VAL A 21 -11.29 -14.37 2.69
C VAL A 21 -12.20 -14.34 3.92
N PHE A 22 -13.03 -13.31 4.10
CA PHE A 22 -13.87 -13.15 5.29
C PHE A 22 -15.21 -13.89 5.21
N GLY A 23 -15.73 -14.21 4.02
CA GLY A 23 -16.92 -15.05 3.86
C GLY A 23 -16.76 -16.47 4.39
N SER A 24 -15.50 -16.91 4.57
CA SER A 24 -15.16 -18.25 5.08
C SER A 24 -14.71 -18.26 6.54
N ILE A 25 -14.48 -17.11 7.16
CA ILE A 25 -14.03 -17.02 8.56
C ILE A 25 -15.18 -16.55 9.43
N ARG A 26 -15.98 -17.47 9.93
CA ARG A 26 -16.79 -17.25 11.12
C ARG A 26 -15.90 -17.33 12.33
N SER A 27 -15.45 -16.17 12.82
CA SER A 27 -14.69 -16.08 14.05
C SER A 27 -15.41 -15.15 15.01
N ASP A 28 -15.72 -15.65 16.19
CA ASP A 28 -16.38 -14.86 17.25
C ASP A 28 -15.49 -13.73 17.77
N ASN A 29 -14.23 -13.69 17.34
CA ASN A 29 -13.19 -12.75 17.78
C ASN A 29 -13.01 -11.56 16.82
N ILE A 30 -13.72 -11.52 15.69
CA ILE A 30 -13.55 -10.47 14.66
C ILE A 30 -14.80 -9.61 14.59
N THR A 31 -14.64 -8.32 14.74
CA THR A 31 -15.71 -7.33 14.51
C THR A 31 -15.36 -6.46 13.31
N ILE A 32 -16.22 -6.45 12.31
CA ILE A 32 -16.07 -5.61 11.11
C ILE A 32 -16.90 -4.35 11.29
N LEU A 33 -16.24 -3.19 11.31
CA LEU A 33 -16.91 -1.89 11.33
C LEU A 33 -16.96 -1.35 9.90
N LYS A 34 -18.15 -1.20 9.35
CA LYS A 34 -18.39 -0.67 7.99
C LYS A 34 -18.71 0.81 8.05
N ASN A 35 -18.35 1.53 6.97
CA ASN A 35 -18.66 2.95 6.79
C ASN A 35 -18.08 3.84 7.92
N VAL A 36 -16.89 3.50 8.41
CA VAL A 36 -16.19 4.29 9.42
C VAL A 36 -14.92 4.92 8.87
N GLY A 37 -14.54 6.07 9.44
CA GLY A 37 -13.26 6.72 9.21
C GLY A 37 -12.44 6.76 10.50
N THR A 38 -11.15 6.51 10.43
CA THR A 38 -10.26 6.67 11.57
C THR A 38 -10.03 8.15 11.83
N LYS A 39 -10.21 8.61 13.08
CA LYS A 39 -9.95 9.96 13.50
C LYS A 39 -8.55 10.09 14.09
N GLN A 40 -8.23 9.27 15.09
CA GLN A 40 -6.89 9.22 15.67
C GLN A 40 -6.62 7.91 16.40
N ILE A 41 -5.35 7.61 16.59
CA ILE A 41 -4.87 6.53 17.45
C ILE A 41 -4.27 7.18 18.68
N THR A 42 -4.68 6.74 19.87
CA THR A 42 -4.20 7.28 21.15
C THR A 42 -3.19 6.34 21.79
N ALA A 43 -2.29 6.90 22.56
CA ALA A 43 -1.26 6.16 23.29
C ALA A 43 -1.09 6.73 24.70
N VAL A 44 -0.73 5.86 25.64
CA VAL A 44 -0.34 6.19 27.01
C VAL A 44 0.99 5.52 27.27
N ASP A 45 1.93 6.25 27.82
CA ASP A 45 3.31 5.77 28.12
C ASP A 45 3.99 5.09 26.92
N GLY A 46 3.81 5.66 25.71
CA GLY A 46 4.39 5.14 24.48
C GLY A 46 3.73 3.86 23.93
N LYS A 47 2.63 3.40 24.51
CA LYS A 47 1.88 2.23 24.07
C LYS A 47 0.50 2.63 23.57
N VAL A 48 0.11 2.10 22.42
CA VAL A 48 -1.25 2.28 21.88
C VAL A 48 -2.27 1.74 22.88
N ASN A 49 -3.30 2.55 23.17
CA ASN A 49 -4.35 2.18 24.11
C ASN A 49 -5.76 2.23 23.53
N ALA A 50 -6.01 3.06 22.52
CA ALA A 50 -7.31 3.13 21.87
C ALA A 50 -7.24 3.71 20.45
N ILE A 51 -8.32 3.53 19.70
CA ILE A 51 -8.58 4.20 18.43
C ILE A 51 -9.89 4.97 18.52
N GLU A 52 -9.89 6.23 18.06
CA GLU A 52 -11.09 6.99 17.80
C GLU A 52 -11.46 6.88 16.32
N TYR A 53 -12.70 6.54 16.07
CA TYR A 53 -13.25 6.45 14.72
C TYR A 53 -14.63 7.10 14.67
N TYR A 54 -15.06 7.50 13.49
CA TYR A 54 -16.37 8.12 13.29
C TYR A 54 -17.16 7.37 12.22
N ASN A 55 -18.48 7.36 12.37
CA ASN A 55 -19.37 6.88 11.33
C ASN A 55 -19.47 7.94 10.24
N ARG A 56 -19.20 7.58 8.98
CA ARG A 56 -19.19 8.50 7.83
C ARG A 56 -20.56 9.06 7.47
N ALA A 57 -21.64 8.42 7.91
CA ALA A 57 -23.02 8.86 7.64
C ALA A 57 -23.56 9.77 8.75
N THR A 58 -23.20 9.52 10.02
CA THR A 58 -23.75 10.26 11.18
C THR A 58 -22.73 11.20 11.81
N GLU A 59 -21.45 11.11 11.44
CA GLU A 59 -20.31 11.82 12.03
C GLU A 59 -20.10 11.54 13.54
N GLU A 60 -20.87 10.58 14.09
CA GLU A 60 -20.74 10.18 15.49
C GLU A 60 -19.36 9.56 15.74
N VAL A 61 -18.65 10.11 16.73
CA VAL A 61 -17.32 9.65 17.14
C VAL A 61 -17.44 8.60 18.22
N GLN A 62 -16.71 7.50 18.06
CA GLN A 62 -16.63 6.41 19.03
C GLN A 62 -15.18 6.09 19.34
N THR A 63 -14.93 5.59 20.56
CA THR A 63 -13.61 5.16 21.01
C THR A 63 -13.63 3.69 21.32
N LYS A 64 -12.61 2.95 20.82
CA LYS A 64 -12.44 1.54 21.11
C LYS A 64 -11.06 1.29 21.70
N ALA A 65 -11.01 0.73 22.90
CA ALA A 65 -9.77 0.28 23.52
C ALA A 65 -9.16 -0.89 22.73
N LEU A 66 -7.83 -0.84 22.51
CA LEU A 66 -7.06 -1.86 21.81
C LEU A 66 -5.58 -1.77 22.19
N SER A 67 -4.83 -2.85 21.94
CA SER A 67 -3.42 -2.96 22.31
C SER A 67 -2.46 -2.76 21.12
N GLY A 68 -2.98 -2.61 19.91
CA GLY A 68 -2.18 -2.40 18.70
C GLY A 68 -3.04 -2.16 17.48
N VAL A 69 -2.47 -1.54 16.46
CA VAL A 69 -3.14 -1.21 15.19
C VAL A 69 -2.26 -1.66 14.04
N PHE A 70 -2.83 -2.41 13.10
CA PHE A 70 -2.23 -2.65 11.80
C PHE A 70 -2.83 -1.68 10.80
N VAL A 71 -1.97 -0.89 10.16
CA VAL A 71 -2.37 0.08 9.14
C VAL A 71 -2.17 -0.55 7.76
N GLN A 72 -3.27 -0.75 7.02
CA GLN A 72 -3.27 -1.29 5.66
C GLN A 72 -4.35 -0.56 4.84
N ILE A 73 -4.14 0.71 4.57
CA ILE A 73 -5.11 1.60 3.90
C ILE A 73 -4.69 2.01 2.49
N GLY A 74 -3.79 1.28 1.88
CA GLY A 74 -3.30 1.50 0.53
C GLY A 74 -1.79 1.73 0.50
N LEU A 75 -1.29 1.95 -0.70
CA LEU A 75 0.12 2.22 -0.98
C LEU A 75 0.24 3.65 -1.52
N VAL A 76 1.22 4.38 -1.00
CA VAL A 76 1.63 5.67 -1.54
C VAL A 76 3.07 5.50 -2.00
N PRO A 77 3.35 5.60 -3.31
CA PRO A 77 4.71 5.47 -3.83
C PRO A 77 5.61 6.57 -3.26
N ASN A 78 6.77 6.18 -2.75
CA ASN A 78 7.78 7.15 -2.27
C ASN A 78 8.68 7.58 -3.44
N SER A 79 8.13 8.34 -4.38
CA SER A 79 8.75 8.76 -5.64
C SER A 79 8.96 10.26 -5.76
N ALA A 80 8.57 11.04 -4.75
CA ALA A 80 8.63 12.51 -4.82
C ALA A 80 10.04 13.05 -5.13
N PHE A 81 11.09 12.34 -4.75
CA PHE A 81 12.48 12.74 -4.99
C PHE A 81 12.93 12.63 -6.46
N VAL A 82 12.19 11.88 -7.30
CA VAL A 82 12.49 11.68 -8.73
C VAL A 82 11.46 12.32 -9.66
N LYS A 83 10.52 13.08 -9.13
CA LYS A 83 9.39 13.66 -9.89
C LYS A 83 9.83 14.56 -11.06
N ASP A 84 10.99 15.19 -10.96
CA ASP A 84 11.53 16.09 -11.98
C ASP A 84 12.57 15.39 -12.88
N VAL A 85 12.80 14.09 -12.68
CA VAL A 85 13.78 13.28 -13.42
C VAL A 85 13.11 12.25 -14.31
N VAL A 86 12.07 11.56 -13.81
CA VAL A 86 11.39 10.50 -14.52
C VAL A 86 9.88 10.73 -14.57
N GLU A 87 9.21 10.13 -15.55
CA GLU A 87 7.76 10.19 -15.66
C GLU A 87 7.09 9.45 -14.51
N LEU A 88 6.11 10.11 -13.88
CA LEU A 88 5.25 9.55 -12.85
C LEU A 88 3.81 9.49 -13.31
N THR A 89 3.06 8.49 -12.83
CA THR A 89 1.60 8.47 -12.97
C THR A 89 0.96 9.54 -12.08
N PRO A 90 -0.34 9.88 -12.29
CA PRO A 90 -1.08 10.76 -11.38
C PRO A 90 -1.13 10.28 -9.93
N HIS A 91 -0.88 8.99 -9.69
CA HIS A 91 -0.80 8.39 -8.35
C HIS A 91 0.62 8.35 -7.77
N GLY A 92 1.60 8.88 -8.51
CA GLY A 92 3.01 8.95 -8.08
C GLY A 92 3.83 7.70 -8.38
N GLU A 93 3.32 6.72 -9.12
CA GLU A 93 4.12 5.55 -9.50
C GLU A 93 5.10 5.91 -10.63
N ILE A 94 6.32 5.41 -10.57
CA ILE A 94 7.32 5.57 -11.64
C ILE A 94 6.89 4.74 -12.84
N VAL A 95 6.74 5.39 -14.01
CA VAL A 95 6.40 4.71 -15.27
C VAL A 95 7.62 3.93 -15.75
N ILE A 96 7.43 2.63 -16.02
CA ILE A 96 8.49 1.76 -16.54
C ILE A 96 7.98 0.92 -17.72
N ASP A 97 8.93 0.52 -18.57
CA ASP A 97 8.69 -0.48 -19.62
C ASP A 97 8.88 -1.92 -19.11
N GLU A 98 8.73 -2.89 -20.00
CA GLU A 98 8.93 -4.32 -19.72
C GLU A 98 10.36 -4.69 -19.27
N ARG A 99 11.34 -3.81 -19.49
CA ARG A 99 12.74 -3.95 -19.08
C ARG A 99 13.09 -3.10 -17.86
N CYS A 100 12.11 -2.57 -17.15
CA CYS A 100 12.29 -1.68 -16.00
C CYS A 100 13.00 -0.37 -16.35
N ARG A 101 12.99 0.07 -17.63
CA ARG A 101 13.53 1.37 -18.03
C ARG A 101 12.50 2.45 -17.70
N THR A 102 12.99 3.57 -17.20
CA THR A 102 12.18 4.78 -17.00
C THR A 102 12.18 5.66 -18.25
N SER A 103 11.54 6.81 -18.18
CA SER A 103 11.59 7.84 -19.23
C SER A 103 12.98 8.48 -19.41
N GLU A 104 13.85 8.36 -18.39
CA GLU A 104 15.20 8.91 -18.43
C GLU A 104 16.20 7.81 -18.83
N PRO A 105 16.99 7.98 -19.91
CA PRO A 105 17.99 7.02 -20.32
C PRO A 105 19.02 6.72 -19.22
N GLY A 106 19.34 5.45 -19.01
CA GLY A 106 20.27 5.02 -17.96
C GLY A 106 19.68 4.96 -16.56
N VAL A 107 18.42 5.36 -16.38
CA VAL A 107 17.70 5.25 -15.11
C VAL A 107 16.69 4.11 -15.16
N PHE A 108 16.80 3.20 -14.20
CA PHE A 108 15.94 2.02 -14.08
C PHE A 108 15.20 2.07 -12.74
N ALA A 109 13.96 1.58 -12.73
CA ALA A 109 13.17 1.48 -11.52
C ALA A 109 12.47 0.13 -11.44
N CYS A 110 12.25 -0.38 -10.22
CA CYS A 110 11.61 -1.67 -9.99
C CYS A 110 10.85 -1.70 -8.66
N GLY A 111 9.99 -2.68 -8.49
CA GLY A 111 9.25 -2.93 -7.27
C GLY A 111 8.02 -2.03 -7.10
N ASP A 112 7.52 -1.94 -5.88
CA ASP A 112 6.21 -1.37 -5.53
C ASP A 112 6.05 0.12 -5.89
N VAL A 113 7.15 0.84 -6.05
CA VAL A 113 7.18 2.26 -6.43
C VAL A 113 6.86 2.51 -7.91
N THR A 114 6.86 1.45 -8.73
CA THR A 114 6.68 1.52 -10.19
C THR A 114 5.27 1.15 -10.64
N THR A 115 4.99 1.23 -11.94
CA THR A 115 3.74 0.82 -12.57
C THR A 115 3.54 -0.70 -12.65
N VAL A 116 4.38 -1.51 -12.00
CA VAL A 116 4.18 -2.96 -11.93
C VAL A 116 2.79 -3.28 -11.34
N PRO A 117 2.00 -4.18 -11.97
CA PRO A 117 0.59 -4.34 -11.61
C PRO A 117 0.35 -4.97 -10.23
N TYR A 118 1.29 -5.77 -9.74
CA TYR A 118 1.16 -6.47 -8.46
C TYR A 118 2.27 -6.08 -7.50
N LYS A 119 1.88 -5.56 -6.33
CA LYS A 119 2.77 -5.07 -5.28
C LYS A 119 3.00 -6.18 -4.25
N GLN A 120 3.95 -7.07 -4.53
CA GLN A 120 4.31 -8.21 -3.68
C GLN A 120 5.82 -8.34 -3.57
N ILE A 121 6.33 -8.74 -2.42
CA ILE A 121 7.78 -8.89 -2.16
C ILE A 121 8.47 -9.75 -3.23
N VAL A 122 7.89 -10.89 -3.57
CA VAL A 122 8.46 -11.80 -4.58
C VAL A 122 8.51 -11.16 -5.97
N ILE A 123 7.53 -10.34 -6.31
CA ILE A 123 7.49 -9.60 -7.59
C ILE A 123 8.55 -8.51 -7.57
N ALA A 124 8.64 -7.73 -6.50
CA ALA A 124 9.68 -6.70 -6.35
C ALA A 124 11.09 -7.28 -6.47
N MET A 125 11.34 -8.47 -5.93
CA MET A 125 12.62 -9.18 -6.09
C MET A 125 12.89 -9.56 -7.56
N GLY A 126 11.90 -10.10 -8.26
CA GLY A 126 12.00 -10.45 -9.68
C GLY A 126 12.21 -9.23 -10.58
N GLU A 127 11.46 -8.14 -10.31
CA GLU A 127 11.65 -6.86 -10.99
C GLU A 127 13.06 -6.28 -10.73
N GLY A 128 13.59 -6.40 -9.51
CA GLY A 128 14.94 -5.98 -9.16
C GLY A 128 16.02 -6.73 -9.96
N ALA A 129 15.88 -8.04 -10.10
CA ALA A 129 16.78 -8.84 -10.93
C ALA A 129 16.70 -8.43 -12.42
N LYS A 130 15.47 -8.22 -12.95
CA LYS A 130 15.26 -7.76 -14.32
C LYS A 130 15.86 -6.36 -14.56
N ALA A 131 15.67 -5.43 -13.65
CA ALA A 131 16.24 -4.08 -13.73
C ALA A 131 17.76 -4.11 -13.74
N SER A 132 18.37 -4.96 -12.90
CA SER A 132 19.85 -5.11 -12.86
C SER A 132 20.42 -5.65 -14.15
N LEU A 133 19.77 -6.66 -14.76
CA LEU A 133 20.18 -7.20 -16.07
C LEU A 133 20.00 -6.16 -17.18
N SER A 134 18.90 -5.41 -17.15
CA SER A 134 18.66 -4.34 -18.13
C SER A 134 19.66 -3.20 -18.02
N ALA A 135 20.06 -2.84 -16.80
CA ALA A 135 21.10 -1.83 -16.57
C ALA A 135 22.48 -2.31 -17.06
N PHE A 136 22.80 -3.59 -16.85
CA PHE A 136 24.02 -4.20 -17.37
C PHE A 136 24.06 -4.18 -18.90
N ASP A 137 22.98 -4.59 -19.56
CA ASP A 137 22.85 -4.54 -21.02
C ASP A 137 23.01 -3.11 -21.56
N TYR A 138 22.45 -2.13 -20.86
CA TYR A 138 22.57 -0.73 -21.23
C TYR A 138 24.02 -0.27 -21.17
N MET A 139 24.73 -0.55 -20.08
CA MET A 139 26.15 -0.16 -19.93
C MET A 139 27.06 -0.75 -21.02
N ILE A 140 26.81 -2.01 -21.45
CA ILE A 140 27.61 -2.65 -22.50
C ILE A 140 27.37 -2.01 -23.86
N ARG A 141 26.14 -1.55 -24.13
CA ARG A 141 25.77 -1.02 -25.46
C ARG A 141 26.09 0.45 -25.63
N GLU A 142 26.14 1.18 -24.53
CA GLU A 142 26.40 2.63 -24.51
C GLU A 142 27.88 2.96 -24.19
N SER A 143 28.72 1.92 -23.96
CA SER A 143 30.16 2.04 -23.84
C SER A 143 30.83 1.93 -25.19
#